data_0a251f660bcd326661243bc085be63c6
#
_entry.id   0a251f660bcd326661243bc085be63c6
#
_cell.length_a   1.000
_cell.length_b   1.000
_cell.length_c   1.000
_cell.angle_alpha   90.00
_cell.angle_beta   90.00
_cell.angle_gamma   90.00
#
_symmetry.space_group_name_H-M   'P 1'
#
loop_
_entity.id
_entity.type
_entity.pdbx_description
1 polymer ?
#
loop_
_entity_poly.entity_id
_entity_poly.type
_entity_poly.pdbx_seq_one_letter_code
_entity_poly.pdbx_strand_id
1 'polypeptide(L)'
;MSISNKNMESTLEDKKHREKTVAFYTLGCKVNQYETEIIKKDFLDNNYKEVDFEEKADVYVVNTCTVTNVADRKNRKMLRRAKNTNPDSVVVATGCYAQTNLDDLKEMKEIDFIIGNSKKENVFSIVDKNVSHYQVDNIFDEKEYSSKKYTVLREKARAFVKIQDGCTKFCSYCKIPYARGLSRSRDVESVLEEITYLGEQGYKEVVLTGINMSEYGLDLEPKTDFDTVLEKILEIDTIERVRVSSVYPDTIT
;
A
#
# COMPACT_ATOMS: atom_id res chain seq x y z
N MET A 1 -16.27 -46.71 23.92
CA MET A 1 -16.58 -45.41 23.34
C MET A 1 -15.69 -44.35 23.99
N SER A 2 -14.40 -44.25 23.65
CA SER A 2 -13.48 -43.25 24.27
C SER A 2 -12.26 -42.89 23.39
N ILE A 3 -12.39 -42.98 22.07
CA ILE A 3 -11.26 -42.70 21.12
C ILE A 3 -11.50 -41.41 20.31
N SER A 4 -12.72 -40.85 20.33
CA SER A 4 -13.09 -39.71 19.44
C SER A 4 -12.71 -38.29 19.96
N ASN A 5 -12.52 -38.10 21.28
CA ASN A 5 -12.25 -36.74 21.81
C ASN A 5 -10.78 -36.33 21.81
N LYS A 6 -9.82 -37.27 21.89
CA LYS A 6 -8.39 -36.94 21.88
C LYS A 6 -7.89 -36.41 20.53
N ASN A 7 -8.48 -36.86 19.41
CA ASN A 7 -8.07 -36.38 18.07
C ASN A 7 -8.64 -35.01 17.71
N MET A 8 -9.71 -34.56 18.36
CA MET A 8 -10.25 -33.22 18.15
C MET A 8 -9.53 -32.14 18.98
N GLU A 9 -9.05 -32.47 20.17
CA GLU A 9 -8.28 -31.54 21.01
C GLU A 9 -6.85 -31.33 20.44
N SER A 10 -6.19 -32.36 19.93
CA SER A 10 -4.87 -32.21 19.30
C SER A 10 -4.90 -31.39 18.03
N THR A 11 -5.97 -31.44 17.23
CA THR A 11 -6.16 -30.60 16.03
C THR A 11 -6.47 -29.15 16.33
N LEU A 12 -7.01 -28.83 17.50
CA LEU A 12 -7.27 -27.45 17.94
C LEU A 12 -6.04 -26.81 18.61
N GLU A 13 -5.21 -27.59 19.28
CA GLU A 13 -3.94 -27.13 19.87
C GLU A 13 -2.87 -26.93 18.79
N ASP A 14 -2.78 -27.77 17.76
CA ASP A 14 -1.89 -27.59 16.61
C ASP A 14 -2.20 -26.32 15.78
N LYS A 15 -3.46 -25.92 15.71
CA LYS A 15 -3.86 -24.65 15.07
C LYS A 15 -3.43 -23.40 15.87
N LYS A 16 -3.19 -23.53 17.17
CA LYS A 16 -2.86 -22.40 18.07
C LYS A 16 -1.38 -22.01 18.05
N HIS A 17 -0.49 -22.86 17.54
CA HIS A 17 0.96 -22.63 17.49
C HIS A 17 1.54 -22.52 16.07
N ARG A 18 0.72 -22.60 15.02
CA ARG A 18 1.21 -22.43 13.65
C ARG A 18 1.45 -20.94 13.39
N GLU A 19 2.65 -20.62 12.89
CA GLU A 19 2.98 -19.30 12.35
C GLU A 19 1.99 -18.94 11.23
N LYS A 20 1.28 -17.82 11.39
CA LYS A 20 0.34 -17.32 10.38
C LYS A 20 1.10 -16.83 9.15
N THR A 21 0.53 -17.05 7.98
CA THR A 21 1.14 -16.67 6.71
C THR A 21 0.36 -15.61 5.98
N VAL A 22 1.06 -14.72 5.27
CA VAL A 22 0.47 -13.68 4.45
C VAL A 22 1.12 -13.62 3.09
N ALA A 23 0.33 -13.43 2.04
CA ALA A 23 0.80 -13.25 0.68
C ALA A 23 0.30 -11.92 0.10
N PHE A 24 1.15 -11.24 -0.68
CA PHE A 24 0.85 -9.93 -1.25
C PHE A 24 0.87 -9.97 -2.77
N TYR A 25 -0.07 -9.30 -3.38
CA TYR A 25 -0.05 -9.02 -4.81
C TYR A 25 -0.31 -7.53 -5.07
N THR A 26 0.63 -6.85 -5.71
CA THR A 26 0.53 -5.42 -5.99
C THR A 26 0.34 -5.18 -7.47
N LEU A 27 -0.71 -4.46 -7.80
CA LEU A 27 -0.99 -3.95 -9.14
C LEU A 27 -0.79 -2.44 -9.18
N GLY A 28 -0.38 -1.92 -10.34
CA GLY A 28 -0.34 -0.49 -10.60
C GLY A 28 1.03 0.15 -10.47
N CYS A 29 1.08 1.31 -9.81
CA CYS A 29 2.22 2.24 -9.83
C CYS A 29 3.20 2.02 -8.66
N LYS A 30 4.28 2.80 -8.66
CA LYS A 30 5.29 2.82 -7.59
C LYS A 30 4.70 3.21 -6.23
N VAL A 31 3.66 4.09 -6.23
CA VAL A 31 2.93 4.45 -5.01
C VAL A 31 2.27 3.22 -4.39
N ASN A 32 1.57 2.38 -5.19
CA ASN A 32 1.01 1.14 -4.68
C ASN A 32 2.08 0.17 -4.17
N GLN A 33 3.26 0.13 -4.80
CA GLN A 33 4.37 -0.70 -4.34
C GLN A 33 4.88 -0.25 -2.97
N TYR A 34 5.10 1.06 -2.79
CA TYR A 34 5.49 1.64 -1.51
C TYR A 34 4.45 1.32 -0.41
N GLU A 35 3.18 1.55 -0.70
CA GLU A 35 2.09 1.31 0.24
C GLU A 35 1.94 -0.18 0.63
N THR A 36 2.19 -1.09 -0.32
CA THR A 36 2.20 -2.53 -0.01
C THR A 36 3.31 -2.89 0.97
N GLU A 37 4.48 -2.26 0.86
CA GLU A 37 5.58 -2.52 1.79
C GLU A 37 5.25 -2.05 3.21
N ILE A 38 4.52 -0.93 3.36
CA ILE A 38 4.02 -0.49 4.68
C ILE A 38 3.04 -1.52 5.26
N ILE A 39 2.07 -1.97 4.46
CA ILE A 39 1.10 -2.99 4.91
C ILE A 39 1.84 -4.27 5.30
N LYS A 40 2.80 -4.70 4.48
CA LYS A 40 3.62 -5.88 4.74
C LYS A 40 4.34 -5.79 6.07
N LYS A 41 4.98 -4.65 6.34
CA LYS A 41 5.68 -4.42 7.60
C LYS A 41 4.75 -4.67 8.80
N ASP A 42 3.53 -4.15 8.77
CA ASP A 42 2.57 -4.33 9.86
C ASP A 42 2.25 -5.82 10.10
N PHE A 43 2.13 -6.65 9.04
CA PHE A 43 1.93 -8.09 9.19
C PHE A 43 3.17 -8.79 9.76
N LEU A 44 4.37 -8.46 9.27
CA LEU A 44 5.62 -9.06 9.71
C LEU A 44 5.94 -8.71 11.18
N ASP A 45 5.72 -7.46 11.58
CA ASP A 45 5.90 -6.99 12.96
C ASP A 45 4.93 -7.69 13.93
N ASN A 46 3.84 -8.27 13.42
CA ASN A 46 2.85 -9.01 14.18
C ASN A 46 2.93 -10.54 13.96
N ASN A 47 4.15 -11.04 13.71
CA ASN A 47 4.48 -12.47 13.61
C ASN A 47 3.75 -13.24 12.49
N TYR A 48 3.41 -12.57 11.39
CA TYR A 48 3.06 -13.24 10.14
C TYR A 48 4.32 -13.49 9.31
N LYS A 49 4.38 -14.63 8.64
CA LYS A 49 5.41 -14.93 7.67
C LYS A 49 4.93 -14.64 6.26
N GLU A 50 5.72 -13.89 5.48
CA GLU A 50 5.45 -13.71 4.05
C GLU A 50 5.72 -15.01 3.29
N VAL A 51 4.80 -15.38 2.41
CA VAL A 51 4.93 -16.48 1.46
C VAL A 51 4.64 -16.00 0.04
N ASP A 52 5.03 -16.78 -0.97
CA ASP A 52 4.70 -16.45 -2.35
C ASP A 52 3.18 -16.44 -2.56
N PHE A 53 2.71 -15.57 -3.45
CA PHE A 53 1.28 -15.44 -3.75
C PHE A 53 0.66 -16.72 -4.34
N GLU A 54 1.50 -17.59 -4.90
CA GLU A 54 1.11 -18.88 -5.44
C GLU A 54 1.02 -19.98 -4.37
N GLU A 55 1.58 -19.75 -3.18
CA GLU A 55 1.52 -20.66 -2.05
C GLU A 55 0.23 -20.49 -1.24
N LYS A 56 -0.10 -21.48 -0.41
CA LYS A 56 -1.22 -21.36 0.53
C LYS A 56 -0.87 -20.38 1.66
N ALA A 57 -1.58 -19.28 1.73
CA ALA A 57 -1.47 -18.32 2.81
C ALA A 57 -2.77 -18.25 3.64
N ASP A 58 -2.66 -17.82 4.90
CA ASP A 58 -3.82 -17.56 5.75
C ASP A 58 -4.52 -16.25 5.37
N VAL A 59 -3.73 -15.26 4.90
CA VAL A 59 -4.23 -13.95 4.43
C VAL A 59 -3.62 -13.64 3.08
N TYR A 60 -4.44 -13.20 2.14
CA TYR A 60 -4.01 -12.62 0.86
C TYR A 60 -4.40 -11.15 0.80
N VAL A 61 -3.43 -10.28 0.57
CA VAL A 61 -3.66 -8.85 0.39
C VAL A 61 -3.39 -8.47 -1.06
N VAL A 62 -4.43 -8.06 -1.78
CA VAL A 62 -4.32 -7.58 -3.17
C VAL A 62 -4.46 -6.07 -3.19
N ASN A 63 -3.34 -5.36 -3.42
CA ASN A 63 -3.33 -3.92 -3.61
C ASN A 63 -3.64 -3.61 -5.07
N THR A 64 -4.83 -3.08 -5.30
CA THR A 64 -5.49 -2.97 -6.60
C THR A 64 -5.21 -1.65 -7.31
N CYS A 65 -5.35 -1.65 -8.64
CA CYS A 65 -5.20 -0.48 -9.50
C CYS A 65 -6.44 -0.31 -10.40
N THR A 66 -6.82 0.95 -10.74
CA THR A 66 -7.98 1.24 -11.59
C THR A 66 -7.67 2.16 -12.77
N VAL A 67 -6.39 2.28 -13.18
CA VAL A 67 -6.00 3.20 -14.26
C VAL A 67 -6.51 2.75 -15.63
N THR A 68 -6.77 1.44 -15.81
CA THR A 68 -7.26 0.87 -17.08
C THR A 68 -8.25 -0.27 -16.83
N ASN A 69 -9.16 -0.51 -17.81
CA ASN A 69 -10.07 -1.67 -17.77
C ASN A 69 -9.32 -3.02 -17.75
N VAL A 70 -8.09 -3.06 -18.27
CA VAL A 70 -7.23 -4.25 -18.19
C VAL A 70 -6.79 -4.49 -16.75
N ALA A 71 -6.42 -3.42 -16.03
CA ALA A 71 -6.08 -3.50 -14.61
C ALA A 71 -7.28 -4.00 -13.79
N ASP A 72 -8.48 -3.50 -14.04
CA ASP A 72 -9.71 -3.92 -13.35
C ASP A 72 -9.99 -5.43 -13.51
N ARG A 73 -9.81 -5.95 -14.74
CA ARG A 73 -9.92 -7.40 -14.99
C ARG A 73 -8.84 -8.20 -14.27
N LYS A 74 -7.61 -7.68 -14.25
CA LYS A 74 -6.49 -8.34 -13.56
C LYS A 74 -6.70 -8.36 -12.04
N ASN A 75 -7.19 -7.27 -11.44
CA ASN A 75 -7.56 -7.23 -10.03
C ASN A 75 -8.51 -8.39 -9.66
N ARG A 76 -9.65 -8.48 -10.36
CA ARG A 76 -10.65 -9.54 -10.10
C ARG A 76 -10.08 -10.94 -10.30
N LYS A 77 -9.20 -11.14 -11.31
CA LYS A 77 -8.54 -12.42 -11.53
C LYS A 77 -7.66 -12.80 -10.34
N MET A 78 -6.89 -11.85 -9.79
CA MET A 78 -5.98 -12.13 -8.68
C MET A 78 -6.74 -12.38 -7.38
N LEU A 79 -7.82 -11.65 -7.12
CA LEU A 79 -8.69 -11.90 -5.96
C LEU A 79 -9.32 -13.30 -6.00
N ARG A 80 -9.84 -13.73 -7.16
CA ARG A 80 -10.33 -15.10 -7.34
C ARG A 80 -9.23 -16.14 -7.18
N ARG A 81 -8.01 -15.86 -7.71
CA ARG A 81 -6.87 -16.77 -7.59
C ARG A 81 -6.50 -17.00 -6.13
N ALA A 82 -6.44 -15.95 -5.32
CA ALA A 82 -6.17 -16.05 -3.88
C ALA A 82 -7.13 -17.03 -3.20
N LYS A 83 -8.44 -16.85 -3.37
CA LYS A 83 -9.46 -17.72 -2.77
C LYS A 83 -9.41 -19.16 -3.31
N ASN A 84 -9.07 -19.33 -4.59
CA ASN A 84 -8.91 -20.67 -5.20
C ASN A 84 -7.66 -21.38 -4.70
N THR A 85 -6.56 -20.65 -4.41
CA THR A 85 -5.32 -21.24 -3.87
C THR A 85 -5.53 -21.76 -2.44
N ASN A 86 -6.25 -20.98 -1.62
CA ASN A 86 -6.67 -21.42 -0.29
C ASN A 86 -8.11 -20.94 0.00
N PRO A 87 -9.13 -21.83 -0.12
CA PRO A 87 -10.53 -21.47 0.15
C PRO A 87 -10.80 -20.98 1.58
N ASP A 88 -9.99 -21.41 2.55
CA ASP A 88 -10.11 -21.03 3.96
C ASP A 88 -9.39 -19.71 4.30
N SER A 89 -8.70 -19.10 3.34
CA SER A 89 -7.95 -17.85 3.56
C SER A 89 -8.86 -16.64 3.69
N VAL A 90 -8.34 -15.61 4.36
CA VAL A 90 -8.89 -14.25 4.33
C VAL A 90 -8.34 -13.52 3.11
N VAL A 91 -9.22 -13.03 2.24
CA VAL A 91 -8.86 -12.28 1.03
C VAL A 91 -9.23 -10.81 1.19
N VAL A 92 -8.24 -9.93 1.09
CA VAL A 92 -8.35 -8.48 1.27
C VAL A 92 -8.14 -7.79 -0.07
N ALA A 93 -9.10 -7.00 -0.51
CA ALA A 93 -8.97 -6.05 -1.61
C ALA A 93 -8.70 -4.65 -1.05
N THR A 94 -7.61 -4.02 -1.44
CA THR A 94 -7.31 -2.62 -1.10
C THR A 94 -6.81 -1.86 -2.33
N GLY A 95 -6.63 -0.55 -2.22
CA GLY A 95 -6.08 0.25 -3.32
C GLY A 95 -7.13 0.96 -4.18
N CYS A 96 -6.68 1.46 -5.34
CA CYS A 96 -7.50 2.36 -6.16
C CYS A 96 -8.79 1.74 -6.68
N TYR A 97 -8.76 0.45 -7.08
CA TYR A 97 -9.98 -0.23 -7.53
C TYR A 97 -10.94 -0.50 -6.37
N ALA A 98 -10.41 -0.84 -5.19
CA ALA A 98 -11.22 -1.00 -3.98
C ALA A 98 -11.92 0.32 -3.59
N GLN A 99 -11.25 1.46 -3.78
CA GLN A 99 -11.81 2.79 -3.50
C GLN A 99 -12.93 3.18 -4.47
N THR A 100 -12.78 2.87 -5.77
CA THR A 100 -13.69 3.40 -6.81
C THR A 100 -14.78 2.44 -7.27
N ASN A 101 -14.65 1.16 -6.98
CA ASN A 101 -15.53 0.09 -7.49
C ASN A 101 -16.03 -0.82 -6.36
N LEU A 102 -16.45 -0.21 -5.25
CA LEU A 102 -16.89 -0.93 -4.05
C LEU A 102 -18.04 -1.89 -4.35
N ASP A 103 -19.04 -1.45 -5.13
CA ASP A 103 -20.24 -2.25 -5.41
C ASP A 103 -19.90 -3.48 -6.26
N ASP A 104 -19.04 -3.32 -7.28
CA ASP A 104 -18.55 -4.47 -8.08
C ASP A 104 -17.81 -5.51 -7.21
N LEU A 105 -17.05 -5.04 -6.22
CA LEU A 105 -16.27 -5.91 -5.34
C LEU A 105 -17.14 -6.60 -4.30
N LYS A 106 -18.21 -5.98 -3.81
CA LYS A 106 -19.18 -6.60 -2.89
C LYS A 106 -19.90 -7.82 -3.50
N GLU A 107 -20.07 -7.84 -4.82
CA GLU A 107 -20.66 -8.97 -5.54
C GLU A 107 -19.72 -10.19 -5.62
N MET A 108 -18.43 -10.00 -5.30
CA MET A 108 -17.42 -11.07 -5.35
C MET A 108 -17.37 -11.84 -4.03
N LYS A 109 -17.85 -13.07 -4.03
CA LYS A 109 -17.88 -13.96 -2.85
C LYS A 109 -16.49 -14.37 -2.36
N GLU A 110 -15.48 -14.16 -3.18
CA GLU A 110 -14.09 -14.49 -2.90
C GLU A 110 -13.42 -13.47 -1.96
N ILE A 111 -14.04 -12.32 -1.71
CA ILE A 111 -13.44 -11.21 -0.94
C ILE A 111 -14.05 -11.16 0.46
N ASP A 112 -13.19 -11.16 1.46
CA ASP A 112 -13.63 -11.04 2.86
C ASP A 112 -13.56 -9.59 3.36
N PHE A 113 -12.57 -8.80 2.90
CA PHE A 113 -12.42 -7.39 3.27
C PHE A 113 -12.19 -6.49 2.05
N ILE A 114 -12.88 -5.35 2.01
CA ILE A 114 -12.67 -4.28 1.03
C ILE A 114 -12.27 -3.02 1.80
N ILE A 115 -11.02 -2.55 1.58
CA ILE A 115 -10.43 -1.45 2.35
C ILE A 115 -9.98 -0.37 1.36
N GLY A 116 -10.56 0.83 1.47
CA GLY A 116 -10.25 1.99 0.65
C GLY A 116 -8.86 2.58 0.92
N ASN A 117 -8.49 3.56 0.11
CA ASN A 117 -7.17 4.19 0.21
C ASN A 117 -6.97 5.00 1.50
N SER A 118 -8.02 5.60 2.08
CA SER A 118 -7.96 6.32 3.37
C SER A 118 -7.62 5.41 4.56
N LYS A 119 -7.98 4.12 4.49
CA LYS A 119 -7.75 3.14 5.55
C LYS A 119 -6.67 2.11 5.23
N LYS A 120 -5.99 2.26 4.09
CA LYS A 120 -4.99 1.30 3.60
C LYS A 120 -3.88 0.99 4.60
N GLU A 121 -3.44 1.97 5.37
CA GLU A 121 -2.41 1.78 6.38
C GLU A 121 -2.87 1.00 7.61
N ASN A 122 -4.17 0.77 7.74
CA ASN A 122 -4.76 0.02 8.85
C ASN A 122 -5.20 -1.39 8.44
N VAL A 123 -4.81 -1.87 7.25
CA VAL A 123 -5.22 -3.19 6.73
C VAL A 123 -4.99 -4.29 7.76
N PHE A 124 -3.79 -4.37 8.34
CA PHE A 124 -3.48 -5.38 9.36
C PHE A 124 -4.45 -5.31 10.54
N SER A 125 -4.62 -4.14 11.14
CA SER A 125 -5.48 -3.98 12.34
C SER A 125 -6.96 -4.24 12.06
N ILE A 126 -7.44 -3.93 10.84
CA ILE A 126 -8.82 -4.19 10.41
C ILE A 126 -9.05 -5.69 10.29
N VAL A 127 -8.11 -6.39 9.66
CA VAL A 127 -8.18 -7.84 9.45
C VAL A 127 -8.04 -8.60 10.77
N ASP A 128 -7.02 -8.27 11.58
CA ASP A 128 -6.73 -8.96 12.83
C ASP A 128 -7.87 -8.81 13.86
N LYS A 129 -8.42 -7.62 13.99
CA LYS A 129 -9.54 -7.33 14.90
C LYS A 129 -10.91 -7.70 14.33
N ASN A 130 -10.95 -8.20 13.08
CA ASN A 130 -12.18 -8.52 12.34
C ASN A 130 -13.23 -7.39 12.45
N VAL A 131 -12.76 -6.16 12.22
CA VAL A 131 -13.63 -4.97 12.20
C VAL A 131 -14.55 -5.05 10.97
N SER A 132 -15.29 -4.05 10.62
CA SER A 132 -16.19 -4.07 9.46
C SER A 132 -15.49 -4.55 8.17
N HIS A 133 -16.14 -5.47 7.46
CA HIS A 133 -15.64 -6.05 6.18
C HIS A 133 -15.47 -5.02 5.06
N TYR A 134 -16.19 -3.88 5.16
CA TYR A 134 -16.15 -2.80 4.16
C TYR A 134 -15.74 -1.49 4.84
N GLN A 135 -14.53 -1.04 4.55
CA GLN A 135 -13.91 0.18 5.10
C GLN A 135 -13.49 1.11 3.95
N VAL A 136 -14.47 1.71 3.29
CA VAL A 136 -14.26 2.62 2.15
C VAL A 136 -14.96 3.94 2.44
N ASP A 137 -14.20 4.92 2.92
CA ASP A 137 -14.70 6.26 3.20
C ASP A 137 -14.67 7.13 1.93
N ASN A 138 -15.32 8.30 1.98
CA ASN A 138 -15.19 9.27 0.93
C ASN A 138 -13.76 9.83 0.91
N ILE A 139 -13.02 9.55 -0.14
CA ILE A 139 -11.59 9.93 -0.26
C ILE A 139 -11.35 11.46 -0.27
N PHE A 140 -12.37 12.26 -0.57
CA PHE A 140 -12.27 13.72 -0.54
C PHE A 140 -12.31 14.30 0.87
N ASP A 141 -12.68 13.51 1.88
CA ASP A 141 -12.63 13.92 3.29
C ASP A 141 -11.22 13.77 3.87
N GLU A 142 -10.33 13.04 3.17
CA GLU A 142 -8.93 12.87 3.56
C GLU A 142 -8.15 14.14 3.25
N LYS A 143 -7.73 14.86 4.31
CA LYS A 143 -7.03 16.14 4.19
C LYS A 143 -5.54 16.05 4.46
N GLU A 144 -5.12 15.08 5.25
CA GLU A 144 -3.74 14.94 5.69
C GLU A 144 -3.00 13.85 4.94
N TYR A 145 -1.69 14.04 4.78
CA TYR A 145 -0.83 12.99 4.29
C TYR A 145 -0.62 11.96 5.40
N SER A 146 -0.76 10.68 5.07
CA SER A 146 -0.50 9.63 6.04
C SER A 146 0.98 9.56 6.43
N SER A 147 1.24 9.51 7.73
CA SER A 147 2.57 9.63 8.33
C SER A 147 3.33 8.31 8.50
N LYS A 148 2.74 7.15 8.15
CA LYS A 148 3.45 5.87 8.28
C LYS A 148 4.66 5.83 7.34
N LYS A 149 5.83 5.56 7.93
CA LYS A 149 7.11 5.48 7.22
C LYS A 149 7.41 4.03 6.83
N TYR A 150 7.98 3.87 5.64
CA TYR A 150 8.53 2.61 5.20
C TYR A 150 9.91 2.39 5.83
N THR A 151 10.05 1.30 6.57
CA THR A 151 11.33 0.95 7.23
C THR A 151 11.79 -0.47 6.92
N VAL A 152 11.14 -1.15 5.96
CA VAL A 152 11.53 -2.53 5.62
C VAL A 152 12.65 -2.50 4.59
N LEU A 153 13.79 -3.01 5.00
CA LEU A 153 14.95 -3.18 4.15
C LEU A 153 14.76 -4.43 3.29
N ARG A 154 14.74 -4.24 1.99
CA ARG A 154 14.88 -5.34 1.03
C ARG A 154 16.28 -5.31 0.44
N GLU A 155 16.79 -6.46 0.04
CA GLU A 155 17.99 -6.59 -0.79
C GLU A 155 17.78 -6.01 -2.20
N LYS A 156 17.46 -4.71 -2.27
CA LYS A 156 17.28 -3.97 -3.52
C LYS A 156 18.27 -2.82 -3.57
N ALA A 157 18.81 -2.58 -4.77
CA ALA A 157 19.73 -1.47 -5.01
C ALA A 157 19.09 -0.08 -4.82
N ARG A 158 17.75 0.01 -4.72
CA ARG A 158 17.02 1.28 -4.63
C ARG A 158 15.77 1.17 -3.76
N ALA A 159 15.40 2.27 -3.08
CA ALA A 159 14.17 2.41 -2.31
C ALA A 159 13.18 3.36 -3.01
N PHE A 160 11.88 3.08 -2.87
CA PHE A 160 10.82 4.04 -3.21
C PHE A 160 10.50 4.86 -1.98
N VAL A 161 10.35 6.18 -2.15
CA VAL A 161 9.94 7.11 -1.09
C VAL A 161 8.73 7.90 -1.60
N LYS A 162 7.57 7.65 -0.99
CA LYS A 162 6.34 8.37 -1.34
C LYS A 162 6.35 9.71 -0.62
N ILE A 163 6.34 10.81 -1.38
CA ILE A 163 6.35 12.17 -0.84
C ILE A 163 5.06 12.94 -1.12
N GLN A 164 4.20 12.43 -2.02
CA GLN A 164 2.96 13.09 -2.41
C GLN A 164 1.89 12.05 -2.77
N ASP A 165 0.61 12.34 -2.51
CA ASP A 165 -0.53 11.52 -2.90
C ASP A 165 -1.69 12.39 -3.39
N GLY A 166 -2.61 11.79 -4.15
CA GLY A 166 -3.74 12.50 -4.73
C GLY A 166 -3.36 13.44 -5.89
N CYS A 167 -4.35 14.08 -6.52
CA CYS A 167 -4.14 15.01 -7.62
C CYS A 167 -5.35 15.95 -7.77
N THR A 168 -5.12 17.24 -7.94
CA THR A 168 -6.16 18.26 -8.04
C THR A 168 -6.50 18.67 -9.49
N LYS A 169 -5.85 18.05 -10.50
CA LYS A 169 -6.03 18.42 -11.93
C LYS A 169 -7.35 17.98 -12.55
N PHE A 170 -8.01 16.92 -12.07
CA PHE A 170 -9.28 16.41 -12.59
C PHE A 170 -9.35 16.30 -14.13
N CYS A 171 -8.29 15.79 -14.76
CA CYS A 171 -8.29 15.54 -16.21
C CYS A 171 -9.47 14.63 -16.60
N SER A 172 -10.16 14.96 -17.69
CA SER A 172 -11.45 14.36 -18.09
C SER A 172 -11.45 12.81 -18.22
N TYR A 173 -10.30 12.22 -18.46
CA TYR A 173 -10.11 10.76 -18.61
C TYR A 173 -9.55 10.08 -17.36
N CYS A 174 -9.23 10.85 -16.30
CA CYS A 174 -8.45 10.35 -15.18
C CYS A 174 -9.31 9.99 -13.97
N LYS A 175 -9.20 8.74 -13.50
CA LYS A 175 -9.87 8.26 -12.29
C LYS A 175 -9.10 8.55 -10.98
N ILE A 176 -7.87 9.07 -11.08
CA ILE A 176 -6.99 9.19 -9.90
C ILE A 176 -7.54 10.10 -8.80
N PRO A 177 -8.12 11.29 -9.07
CA PRO A 177 -8.70 12.11 -8.01
C PRO A 177 -9.80 11.38 -7.22
N TYR A 178 -10.59 10.56 -7.90
CA TYR A 178 -11.67 9.78 -7.28
C TYR A 178 -11.16 8.57 -6.48
N ALA A 179 -9.97 8.07 -6.82
CA ALA A 179 -9.34 6.96 -6.12
C ALA A 179 -8.47 7.42 -4.95
N ARG A 180 -7.82 8.59 -5.07
CA ARG A 180 -6.78 9.04 -4.14
C ARG A 180 -7.05 10.39 -3.49
N GLY A 181 -8.13 11.09 -3.90
CA GLY A 181 -8.49 12.41 -3.38
C GLY A 181 -7.65 13.53 -3.95
N LEU A 182 -7.73 14.67 -3.29
CA LEU A 182 -6.97 15.88 -3.61
C LEU A 182 -5.48 15.69 -3.31
N SER A 183 -4.65 16.55 -3.87
CA SER A 183 -3.21 16.55 -3.63
C SER A 183 -2.91 16.75 -2.15
N ARG A 184 -2.04 15.90 -1.60
CA ARG A 184 -1.52 15.96 -0.23
C ARG A 184 -0.03 15.68 -0.25
N SER A 185 0.72 16.55 0.40
CA SER A 185 2.17 16.48 0.46
C SER A 185 2.63 15.95 1.82
N ARG A 186 3.67 15.15 1.78
CA ARG A 186 4.36 14.71 2.98
C ARG A 186 5.25 15.83 3.48
N ASP A 187 5.29 16.02 4.79
CA ASP A 187 6.17 16.95 5.48
C ASP A 187 7.63 16.77 5.08
N VAL A 188 8.36 17.89 4.89
CA VAL A 188 9.74 17.88 4.38
C VAL A 188 10.68 17.15 5.32
N GLU A 189 10.61 17.44 6.61
CA GLU A 189 11.46 16.82 7.62
C GLU A 189 11.25 15.30 7.67
N SER A 190 9.99 14.88 7.59
CA SER A 190 9.63 13.46 7.51
C SER A 190 10.21 12.77 6.27
N VAL A 191 10.25 13.44 5.12
CA VAL A 191 10.88 12.93 3.90
C VAL A 191 12.39 12.78 4.09
N LEU A 192 13.04 13.80 4.61
CA LEU A 192 14.49 13.81 4.84
C LEU A 192 14.91 12.74 5.83
N GLU A 193 14.18 12.58 6.94
CA GLU A 193 14.43 11.53 7.94
C GLU A 193 14.40 10.12 7.32
N GLU A 194 13.38 9.82 6.50
CA GLU A 194 13.29 8.51 5.85
C GLU A 194 14.43 8.29 4.87
N ILE A 195 14.78 9.29 4.05
CA ILE A 195 15.85 9.17 3.06
C ILE A 195 17.21 9.02 3.76
N THR A 196 17.46 9.79 4.82
CA THR A 196 18.68 9.67 5.62
C THR A 196 18.79 8.27 6.21
N TYR A 197 17.72 7.78 6.85
CA TYR A 197 17.68 6.42 7.39
C TYR A 197 17.96 5.36 6.30
N LEU A 198 17.36 5.48 5.13
CA LEU A 198 17.60 4.56 4.01
C LEU A 198 19.08 4.57 3.57
N GLY A 199 19.69 5.76 3.52
CA GLY A 199 21.10 5.92 3.20
C GLY A 199 22.01 5.26 4.24
N GLU A 200 21.72 5.42 5.54
CA GLU A 200 22.42 4.75 6.65
C GLU A 200 22.29 3.22 6.58
N GLN A 201 21.17 2.71 6.06
CA GLN A 201 20.97 1.28 5.82
C GLN A 201 21.65 0.78 4.53
N GLY A 202 22.39 1.64 3.82
CA GLY A 202 23.18 1.27 2.65
C GLY A 202 22.48 1.41 1.29
N TYR A 203 21.27 1.96 1.23
CA TYR A 203 20.66 2.29 -0.05
C TYR A 203 21.39 3.45 -0.70
N LYS A 204 21.72 3.29 -1.98
CA LYS A 204 22.44 4.30 -2.78
C LYS A 204 21.55 5.06 -3.76
N GLU A 205 20.36 4.55 -4.01
CA GLU A 205 19.40 5.17 -4.92
C GLU A 205 18.03 5.26 -4.25
N VAL A 206 17.41 6.46 -4.29
CA VAL A 206 16.03 6.67 -3.92
C VAL A 206 15.20 7.10 -5.12
N VAL A 207 13.96 6.63 -5.19
CA VAL A 207 13.00 7.02 -6.22
C VAL A 207 11.87 7.77 -5.54
N LEU A 208 11.87 9.10 -5.65
CA LEU A 208 10.78 9.94 -5.18
C LEU A 208 9.53 9.61 -5.98
N THR A 209 8.48 9.25 -5.28
CA THR A 209 7.24 8.80 -5.90
C THR A 209 6.03 9.55 -5.35
N GLY A 210 5.12 9.85 -6.25
CA GLY A 210 3.85 10.53 -5.99
C GLY A 210 2.91 10.32 -7.16
N ILE A 211 1.77 10.94 -7.11
CA ILE A 211 0.78 10.96 -8.19
C ILE A 211 1.02 12.14 -9.11
N ASN A 212 1.27 13.31 -8.54
CA ASN A 212 1.59 14.55 -9.25
C ASN A 212 2.58 15.37 -8.42
N MET A 213 3.87 15.17 -8.65
CA MET A 213 4.94 15.82 -7.89
C MET A 213 4.94 17.35 -8.07
N SER A 214 4.38 17.85 -9.18
CA SER A 214 4.25 19.28 -9.44
C SER A 214 3.31 20.01 -8.46
N GLU A 215 2.50 19.26 -7.71
CA GLU A 215 1.62 19.81 -6.67
C GLU A 215 2.21 19.65 -5.25
N TYR A 216 3.46 19.16 -5.13
CA TYR A 216 4.10 19.00 -3.83
C TYR A 216 4.27 20.35 -3.14
N GLY A 217 3.92 20.39 -1.86
CA GLY A 217 4.13 21.52 -0.97
C GLY A 217 3.05 22.61 -1.01
N LEU A 218 2.13 22.57 -2.00
CA LEU A 218 1.07 23.59 -2.12
C LEU A 218 0.09 23.58 -0.95
N ASP A 219 -0.04 22.45 -0.27
CA ASP A 219 -0.93 22.20 0.88
C ASP A 219 -0.20 22.24 2.23
N LEU A 220 1.13 22.44 2.25
CA LEU A 220 1.92 22.52 3.48
C LEU A 220 1.93 23.96 4.06
N GLU A 221 2.13 24.02 5.39
CA GLU A 221 2.38 25.27 6.11
C GLU A 221 3.67 25.14 6.95
N PRO A 222 4.71 25.95 6.69
CA PRO A 222 4.80 26.97 5.62
C PRO A 222 4.79 26.31 4.23
N LYS A 223 4.28 27.06 3.23
CA LYS A 223 4.30 26.60 1.84
C LYS A 223 5.72 26.33 1.37
N THR A 224 5.86 25.27 0.62
CA THR A 224 7.11 24.89 -0.02
C THR A 224 6.81 24.38 -1.44
N ASP A 225 7.83 23.93 -2.16
CA ASP A 225 7.69 23.35 -3.49
C ASP A 225 8.59 22.11 -3.66
N PHE A 226 8.44 21.49 -4.81
CA PHE A 226 9.19 20.28 -5.13
C PHE A 226 10.69 20.56 -5.25
N ASP A 227 11.08 21.71 -5.76
CA ASP A 227 12.50 22.08 -5.96
C ASP A 227 13.20 22.23 -4.61
N THR A 228 12.57 22.90 -3.67
CA THR A 228 13.09 23.07 -2.29
C THR A 228 13.32 21.73 -1.58
N VAL A 229 12.40 20.79 -1.67
CA VAL A 229 12.59 19.47 -1.05
C VAL A 229 13.66 18.67 -1.78
N LEU A 230 13.74 18.78 -3.11
CA LEU A 230 14.75 18.10 -3.90
C LEU A 230 16.17 18.61 -3.57
N GLU A 231 16.37 19.93 -3.44
CA GLU A 231 17.63 20.53 -3.02
C GLU A 231 18.10 19.95 -1.68
N LYS A 232 17.22 19.96 -0.68
CA LYS A 232 17.54 19.38 0.65
C LYS A 232 17.87 17.88 0.59
N ILE A 233 17.20 17.11 -0.26
CA ILE A 233 17.49 15.68 -0.45
C ILE A 233 18.88 15.49 -1.07
N LEU A 234 19.28 16.37 -1.99
CA LEU A 234 20.60 16.29 -2.64
C LEU A 234 21.77 16.63 -1.69
N GLU A 235 21.49 17.22 -0.53
CA GLU A 235 22.48 17.45 0.52
C GLU A 235 22.78 16.20 1.36
N ILE A 236 22.03 15.09 1.16
CA ILE A 236 22.22 13.83 1.90
C ILE A 236 23.33 13.01 1.26
N ASP A 237 24.55 13.08 1.79
CA ASP A 237 25.77 12.47 1.24
C ASP A 237 25.71 10.94 1.07
N THR A 238 24.86 10.25 1.83
CA THR A 238 24.75 8.78 1.80
C THR A 238 24.00 8.27 0.57
N ILE A 239 23.25 9.13 -0.12
CA ILE A 239 22.46 8.82 -1.33
C ILE A 239 23.23 9.32 -2.57
N GLU A 240 23.55 8.40 -3.46
CA GLU A 240 24.31 8.71 -4.69
C GLU A 240 23.40 9.07 -5.87
N ARG A 241 22.10 8.68 -5.84
CA ARG A 241 21.19 8.93 -6.94
C ARG A 241 19.76 9.17 -6.44
N VAL A 242 19.19 10.25 -6.91
CA VAL A 242 17.76 10.56 -6.75
C VAL A 242 17.07 10.45 -8.11
N ARG A 243 15.99 9.66 -8.16
CA ARG A 243 15.11 9.61 -9.33
C ARG A 243 13.77 10.23 -8.97
N VAL A 244 13.22 10.94 -9.91
CA VAL A 244 11.91 11.59 -9.80
C VAL A 244 10.91 10.87 -10.71
N SER A 245 9.66 10.73 -10.26
CA SER A 245 8.57 10.18 -11.08
C SER A 245 7.37 11.11 -11.07
N SER A 246 6.57 11.09 -12.16
CA SER A 246 5.26 11.76 -12.22
C SER A 246 5.32 13.29 -12.03
N VAL A 247 6.18 13.95 -12.77
CA VAL A 247 6.21 15.42 -12.92
C VAL A 247 5.57 15.84 -14.23
N TYR A 248 4.94 17.02 -14.23
CA TYR A 248 4.49 17.66 -15.47
C TYR A 248 5.66 18.41 -16.14
N PRO A 249 5.67 18.50 -17.48
CA PRO A 249 6.76 19.20 -18.20
C PRO A 249 6.92 20.69 -17.84
N ASP A 250 5.82 21.33 -17.46
CA ASP A 250 5.80 22.75 -17.06
C ASP A 250 6.41 23.01 -15.67
N THR A 251 6.76 21.97 -14.94
CA THR A 251 7.46 22.05 -13.65
C THR A 251 8.97 22.06 -13.81
N ILE A 252 9.46 21.63 -14.97
CA ILE A 252 10.89 21.57 -15.27
C ILE A 252 11.27 22.86 -16.00
N THR A 253 11.81 23.83 -15.28
CA THR A 253 12.27 25.13 -15.81
C THR A 253 13.78 25.19 -15.89
#